data_d4b7dbdea0b3565884b609041fff407f
#
_entry.id   d4b7dbdea0b3565884b609041fff407f
#
_cell.length_a   1.000
_cell.length_b   1.000
_cell.length_c   1.000
_cell.angle_alpha   90.00
_cell.angle_beta   90.00
_cell.angle_gamma   90.00
#
_symmetry.space_group_name_H-M   'P 1'
#
loop_
_entity.id
_entity.type
_entity.pdbx_description
1 polymer ?
#
loop_
_entity_poly.entity_id
_entity_poly.type
_entity_poly.pdbx_seq_one_letter_code
_entity_poly.pdbx_strand_id
1 'polypeptide(L)'
;MNFKKLSLALTLTACAAIGLNVQAQPLEKQKVSIAVGGKNLLYYLPLTIAEQLGYFKEEGLQVEISDFAGGSKALQALVGGSADVVSGAYEHTINMQAKGQAITAFVLQGRAPQIVLAVSNKTMPNYKSIADLKGKKIGVSAPGSSTNMVANFVLAKGGLKPTDVSFVGVGTAAGALSALRSGQIDAMCNLDPVMTMLEQNNDVKVVIDTRTLKDTLALFGGTMPAGSLYAKSEFLANNPRTAQALTNAMVRASKWLQTAGPSDIVKVVPENFLLGDRALYLAAFTRGREALSPDGMFPATGPATALKALQSFSPEIAEKKIDLDKTFTNSFVKIANAKYK
;
A
#
# COMPACT_ATOMS: atom_id res chain seq x y z
N MET A 1 23.97 93.26 1.06
CA MET A 1 22.68 92.58 0.69
C MET A 1 22.99 91.10 0.52
N ASN A 2 22.61 90.34 1.51
CA ASN A 2 23.03 88.95 1.67
C ASN A 2 22.04 87.96 0.99
N PHE A 3 22.49 87.18 0.04
CA PHE A 3 21.71 86.03 -0.47
C PHE A 3 22.18 84.75 0.23
N LYS A 4 21.35 84.21 1.09
CA LYS A 4 21.57 82.88 1.68
C LYS A 4 21.15 81.82 0.66
N LYS A 5 22.12 80.99 0.28
CA LYS A 5 21.87 79.79 -0.50
C LYS A 5 21.34 78.67 0.40
N LEU A 6 20.15 78.21 0.11
CA LEU A 6 19.49 77.09 0.76
C LEU A 6 19.91 75.80 0.02
N SER A 7 20.75 74.97 0.61
CA SER A 7 21.12 73.66 0.06
C SER A 7 20.14 72.63 0.56
N LEU A 8 19.35 72.05 -0.36
CA LEU A 8 18.42 70.95 -0.10
C LEU A 8 19.19 69.64 -0.24
N ALA A 9 19.46 68.97 0.87
CA ALA A 9 20.03 67.63 0.88
C ALA A 9 18.97 66.60 0.62
N LEU A 10 19.06 65.95 -0.54
CA LEU A 10 18.18 64.82 -0.93
C LEU A 10 18.76 63.52 -0.33
N THR A 11 18.15 63.05 0.75
CA THR A 11 18.52 61.76 1.36
C THR A 11 17.83 60.65 0.58
N LEU A 12 18.58 59.96 -0.30
CA LEU A 12 18.11 58.72 -0.94
C LEU A 12 18.13 57.59 0.08
N THR A 13 16.95 57.20 0.60
CA THR A 13 16.77 56.00 1.38
C THR A 13 16.76 54.79 0.45
N ALA A 14 17.88 54.11 0.30
CA ALA A 14 17.97 52.84 -0.39
C ALA A 14 17.28 51.75 0.47
N CYS A 15 16.04 51.43 0.18
CA CYS A 15 15.38 50.21 0.67
C CYS A 15 16.06 49.00 0.01
N ALA A 16 17.09 48.47 0.70
CA ALA A 16 17.60 47.12 0.36
C ALA A 16 16.50 46.13 0.66
N ALA A 17 15.81 45.67 -0.40
CA ALA A 17 14.95 44.51 -0.35
C ALA A 17 15.83 43.28 -0.09
N ILE A 18 15.98 42.92 1.18
CA ILE A 18 16.56 41.64 1.60
C ILE A 18 15.54 40.58 1.16
N GLY A 19 15.69 40.08 -0.04
CA GLY A 19 15.02 38.87 -0.49
C GLY A 19 15.45 37.74 0.43
N LEU A 20 14.61 37.40 1.39
CA LEU A 20 14.75 36.16 2.14
C LEU A 20 14.65 35.02 1.12
N ASN A 21 15.80 34.59 0.60
CA ASN A 21 15.91 33.30 -0.02
C ASN A 21 15.59 32.28 1.07
N VAL A 22 14.33 31.86 1.16
CA VAL A 22 13.94 30.68 1.93
C VAL A 22 14.54 29.49 1.19
N GLN A 23 15.82 29.25 1.45
CA GLN A 23 16.49 28.07 0.96
C GLN A 23 15.82 26.88 1.65
N ALA A 24 15.12 26.05 0.85
CA ALA A 24 14.49 24.85 1.38
C ALA A 24 15.55 24.06 2.15
N GLN A 25 15.27 23.81 3.44
CA GLN A 25 16.21 23.05 4.27
C GLN A 25 16.43 21.67 3.65
N PRO A 26 17.68 21.17 3.62
CA PRO A 26 17.98 19.86 3.02
C PRO A 26 17.22 18.74 3.75
N LEU A 27 16.93 17.67 3.02
CA LEU A 27 16.34 16.46 3.59
C LEU A 27 17.29 15.84 4.61
N GLU A 28 16.77 15.30 5.69
CA GLU A 28 17.58 14.60 6.72
C GLU A 28 18.25 13.36 6.13
N LYS A 29 17.52 12.67 5.24
CA LYS A 29 18.00 11.50 4.53
C LYS A 29 17.54 11.54 3.09
N GLN A 30 18.47 11.72 2.14
CA GLN A 30 18.15 11.75 0.70
C GLN A 30 18.05 10.36 0.08
N LYS A 31 18.92 9.43 0.51
CA LYS A 31 18.90 8.03 0.05
C LYS A 31 17.97 7.22 0.95
N VAL A 32 16.88 6.71 0.38
CA VAL A 32 15.85 5.95 1.12
C VAL A 32 15.67 4.59 0.48
N SER A 33 15.76 3.54 1.31
CA SER A 33 15.46 2.17 0.90
C SER A 33 13.99 1.85 1.20
N ILE A 34 13.24 1.43 0.17
CA ILE A 34 11.84 1.00 0.29
C ILE A 34 11.75 -0.49 -0.01
N ALA A 35 11.21 -1.29 0.93
CA ALA A 35 10.87 -2.67 0.69
C ALA A 35 9.40 -2.79 0.24
N VAL A 36 9.11 -3.64 -0.74
CA VAL A 36 7.75 -3.92 -1.21
C VAL A 36 7.55 -5.42 -1.39
N GLY A 37 6.35 -5.91 -1.12
CA GLY A 37 6.05 -7.35 -1.24
C GLY A 37 5.24 -7.67 -2.47
N GLY A 38 5.89 -7.67 -3.65
CA GLY A 38 5.27 -7.86 -4.96
C GLY A 38 5.08 -6.54 -5.70
N LYS A 39 6.17 -5.94 -6.17
CA LYS A 39 6.16 -4.63 -6.86
C LYS A 39 5.26 -4.61 -8.10
N ASN A 40 5.05 -5.77 -8.74
CA ASN A 40 4.18 -5.94 -9.91
C ASN A 40 2.68 -5.88 -9.62
N LEU A 41 2.27 -5.90 -8.35
CA LEU A 41 0.86 -5.90 -7.96
C LEU A 41 0.19 -4.54 -8.19
N LEU A 42 -1.05 -4.54 -8.66
CA LEU A 42 -1.89 -3.33 -8.74
C LEU A 42 -2.10 -2.67 -7.37
N TYR A 43 -2.02 -3.44 -6.31
CA TYR A 43 -2.06 -3.00 -4.92
C TYR A 43 -0.99 -1.95 -4.57
N TYR A 44 0.19 -2.02 -5.21
CA TYR A 44 1.31 -1.11 -5.04
C TYR A 44 1.53 -0.19 -6.25
N LEU A 45 0.56 -0.11 -7.15
CA LEU A 45 0.65 0.72 -8.34
C LEU A 45 1.02 2.20 -8.04
N PRO A 46 0.52 2.85 -6.96
CA PRO A 46 0.94 4.21 -6.63
C PRO A 46 2.46 4.35 -6.41
N LEU A 47 3.12 3.35 -5.80
CA LEU A 47 4.58 3.33 -5.64
C LEU A 47 5.29 3.27 -7.00
N THR A 48 4.83 2.37 -7.87
CA THR A 48 5.37 2.21 -9.23
C THR A 48 5.23 3.50 -10.04
N ILE A 49 4.07 4.15 -9.98
CA ILE A 49 3.84 5.42 -10.69
C ILE A 49 4.74 6.53 -10.14
N ALA A 50 4.90 6.65 -8.82
CA ALA A 50 5.79 7.64 -8.22
C ALA A 50 7.25 7.46 -8.67
N GLU A 51 7.71 6.21 -8.78
CA GLU A 51 9.04 5.87 -9.27
C GLU A 51 9.20 6.18 -10.77
N GLN A 52 8.30 5.66 -11.61
CA GLN A 52 8.41 5.72 -13.06
C GLN A 52 8.23 7.14 -13.62
N LEU A 53 7.39 7.96 -12.97
CA LEU A 53 7.21 9.38 -13.31
C LEU A 53 8.26 10.30 -12.67
N GLY A 54 9.21 9.75 -11.89
CA GLY A 54 10.30 10.50 -11.30
C GLY A 54 9.90 11.39 -10.11
N TYR A 55 8.71 11.22 -9.54
CA TYR A 55 8.22 12.08 -8.47
C TYR A 55 9.08 12.06 -7.21
N PHE A 56 9.71 10.93 -6.88
CA PHE A 56 10.68 10.86 -5.79
C PHE A 56 11.91 11.75 -6.07
N LYS A 57 12.44 11.72 -7.30
CA LYS A 57 13.59 12.52 -7.69
C LYS A 57 13.27 14.02 -7.67
N GLU A 58 12.07 14.40 -8.11
CA GLU A 58 11.61 15.80 -8.07
C GLU A 58 11.46 16.34 -6.65
N GLU A 59 11.18 15.48 -5.69
CA GLU A 59 11.16 15.83 -4.26
C GLU A 59 12.56 15.72 -3.60
N GLY A 60 13.63 15.53 -4.38
CA GLY A 60 15.02 15.48 -3.90
C GLY A 60 15.46 14.14 -3.32
N LEU A 61 14.69 13.07 -3.54
CA LEU A 61 14.95 11.74 -3.01
C LEU A 61 15.67 10.85 -4.03
N GLN A 62 16.58 10.02 -3.52
CA GLN A 62 17.17 8.87 -4.22
C GLN A 62 16.57 7.62 -3.58
N VAL A 63 15.52 7.07 -4.21
CA VAL A 63 14.81 5.89 -3.68
C VAL A 63 15.33 4.63 -4.33
N GLU A 64 15.66 3.63 -3.50
CA GLU A 64 15.98 2.27 -3.93
C GLU A 64 14.84 1.35 -3.48
N ILE A 65 14.19 0.68 -4.43
CA ILE A 65 13.05 -0.20 -4.16
C ILE A 65 13.48 -1.66 -4.31
N SER A 66 13.42 -2.41 -3.20
CA SER A 66 13.68 -3.84 -3.15
C SER A 66 12.37 -4.62 -3.12
N ASP A 67 12.21 -5.57 -4.06
CA ASP A 67 11.03 -6.40 -4.18
C ASP A 67 11.19 -7.74 -3.44
N PHE A 68 10.17 -8.13 -2.71
CA PHE A 68 10.10 -9.36 -1.92
C PHE A 68 8.89 -10.21 -2.35
N ALA A 69 8.93 -11.51 -2.05
CA ALA A 69 7.87 -12.44 -2.43
C ALA A 69 6.49 -12.15 -1.80
N GLY A 70 6.42 -11.29 -0.79
CA GLY A 70 5.17 -10.88 -0.13
C GLY A 70 5.40 -9.87 0.97
N GLY A 71 4.32 -9.22 1.43
CA GLY A 71 4.38 -8.09 2.36
C GLY A 71 5.02 -8.42 3.72
N SER A 72 4.86 -9.63 4.25
CA SER A 72 5.52 -10.04 5.49
C SER A 72 7.05 -10.12 5.35
N LYS A 73 7.57 -10.43 4.15
CA LYS A 73 9.01 -10.43 3.89
C LYS A 73 9.56 -9.00 3.79
N ALA A 74 8.81 -8.10 3.17
CA ALA A 74 9.14 -6.67 3.15
C ALA A 74 9.14 -6.09 4.58
N LEU A 75 8.15 -6.44 5.41
CA LEU A 75 8.10 -6.04 6.83
C LEU A 75 9.34 -6.55 7.60
N GLN A 76 9.78 -7.78 7.36
CA GLN A 76 11.00 -8.32 7.98
C GLN A 76 12.24 -7.48 7.64
N ALA A 77 12.34 -6.95 6.40
CA ALA A 77 13.42 -6.05 6.01
C ALA A 77 13.43 -4.74 6.83
N LEU A 78 12.25 -4.16 7.10
CA LEU A 78 12.13 -2.97 7.96
C LEU A 78 12.52 -3.27 9.41
N VAL A 79 12.00 -4.35 9.98
CA VAL A 79 12.29 -4.74 11.37
C VAL A 79 13.77 -5.02 11.54
N GLY A 80 14.38 -5.74 10.58
CA GLY A 80 15.80 -6.05 10.55
C GLY A 80 16.72 -4.87 10.20
N GLY A 81 16.17 -3.71 9.81
CA GLY A 81 16.93 -2.50 9.51
C GLY A 81 17.58 -2.47 8.11
N SER A 82 17.23 -3.39 7.21
CA SER A 82 17.68 -3.38 5.81
C SER A 82 16.80 -2.53 4.90
N ALA A 83 15.68 -2.03 5.38
CA ALA A 83 14.85 -1.03 4.71
C ALA A 83 14.45 0.08 5.68
N ASP A 84 14.32 1.30 5.16
CA ASP A 84 13.87 2.48 5.91
C ASP A 84 12.35 2.55 5.97
N VAL A 85 11.70 2.20 4.86
CA VAL A 85 10.26 2.30 4.63
C VAL A 85 9.76 1.03 3.98
N VAL A 86 8.52 0.68 4.23
CA VAL A 86 7.84 -0.40 3.50
C VAL A 86 6.63 0.16 2.77
N SER A 87 6.48 -0.25 1.52
CA SER A 87 5.20 -0.23 0.82
C SER A 87 4.51 -1.56 1.12
N GLY A 88 3.56 -1.55 2.05
CA GLY A 88 2.96 -2.77 2.59
C GLY A 88 1.56 -2.56 3.12
N ALA A 89 0.98 -3.59 3.72
CA ALA A 89 -0.39 -3.53 4.23
C ALA A 89 -0.47 -2.82 5.59
N TYR A 90 -1.49 -1.98 5.76
CA TYR A 90 -1.73 -1.23 7.00
C TYR A 90 -1.82 -2.14 8.24
N GLU A 91 -2.44 -3.31 8.14
CA GLU A 91 -2.61 -4.25 9.24
C GLU A 91 -1.28 -4.67 9.89
N HIS A 92 -0.18 -4.56 9.17
CA HIS A 92 1.15 -4.81 9.73
C HIS A 92 1.48 -3.87 10.89
N THR A 93 1.02 -2.61 10.87
CA THR A 93 1.27 -1.66 11.96
C THR A 93 0.56 -2.09 13.24
N ILE A 94 -0.66 -2.60 13.13
CA ILE A 94 -1.44 -3.15 14.26
C ILE A 94 -0.75 -4.41 14.82
N ASN A 95 -0.39 -5.35 13.95
CA ASN A 95 0.32 -6.58 14.34
C ASN A 95 1.64 -6.29 15.05
N MET A 96 2.38 -5.29 14.56
CA MET A 96 3.69 -4.94 15.13
C MET A 96 3.54 -4.21 16.47
N GLN A 97 2.51 -3.37 16.63
CA GLN A 97 2.21 -2.77 17.93
C GLN A 97 1.83 -3.83 18.97
N ALA A 98 1.06 -4.87 18.61
CA ALA A 98 0.78 -6.00 19.50
C ALA A 98 2.06 -6.71 19.97
N LYS A 99 3.13 -6.65 19.18
CA LYS A 99 4.48 -7.19 19.48
C LYS A 99 5.43 -6.17 20.11
N GLY A 100 4.92 -5.00 20.51
CA GLY A 100 5.72 -3.95 21.14
C GLY A 100 6.62 -3.16 20.17
N GLN A 101 6.39 -3.26 18.86
CA GLN A 101 7.13 -2.53 17.83
C GLN A 101 6.37 -1.30 17.37
N ALA A 102 6.99 -0.12 17.46
CA ALA A 102 6.38 1.14 17.04
C ALA A 102 6.60 1.37 15.54
N ILE A 103 5.59 1.05 14.74
CA ILE A 103 5.55 1.27 13.30
C ILE A 103 4.32 2.10 12.96
N THR A 104 4.50 3.18 12.18
CA THR A 104 3.45 4.12 11.82
C THR A 104 3.31 4.20 10.31
N ALA A 105 2.09 4.03 9.80
CA ALA A 105 1.74 4.27 8.40
C ALA A 105 1.50 5.78 8.19
N PHE A 106 1.97 6.33 7.06
CA PHE A 106 1.93 7.76 6.82
C PHE A 106 1.42 8.18 5.43
N VAL A 107 1.16 7.22 4.53
CA VAL A 107 0.46 7.43 3.26
C VAL A 107 -0.38 6.20 2.95
N LEU A 108 -1.66 6.37 2.68
CA LEU A 108 -2.54 5.30 2.19
C LEU A 108 -2.45 5.19 0.67
N GLN A 109 -2.18 4.00 0.15
CA GLN A 109 -2.16 3.70 -1.28
C GLN A 109 -3.47 3.10 -1.76
N GLY A 110 -4.11 2.29 -0.91
CA GLY A 110 -5.37 1.62 -1.21
C GLY A 110 -6.36 1.67 -0.06
N ARG A 111 -7.62 1.96 -0.37
CA ARG A 111 -8.74 2.04 0.58
C ARG A 111 -9.65 0.80 0.57
N ALA A 112 -9.20 -0.23 -0.16
CA ALA A 112 -9.75 -1.58 -0.16
C ALA A 112 -8.61 -2.58 -0.32
N PRO A 113 -8.70 -3.81 0.22
CA PRO A 113 -7.64 -4.80 0.17
C PRO A 113 -7.28 -5.27 -1.24
N GLN A 114 -8.20 -5.23 -2.20
CA GLN A 114 -8.01 -5.72 -3.58
C GLN A 114 -7.63 -7.21 -3.66
N ILE A 115 -7.90 -7.95 -2.58
CA ILE A 115 -7.56 -9.37 -2.43
C ILE A 115 -8.76 -10.22 -2.82
N VAL A 116 -8.48 -11.30 -3.52
CA VAL A 116 -9.46 -12.32 -3.94
C VAL A 116 -9.09 -13.65 -3.31
N LEU A 117 -10.07 -14.32 -2.67
CA LEU A 117 -9.98 -15.72 -2.32
C LEU A 117 -10.77 -16.51 -3.36
N ALA A 118 -10.13 -17.48 -4.00
CA ALA A 118 -10.75 -18.34 -5.00
C ALA A 118 -10.29 -19.79 -4.82
N VAL A 119 -11.14 -20.74 -5.20
CA VAL A 119 -10.84 -22.17 -5.18
C VAL A 119 -10.52 -22.70 -6.57
N SER A 120 -9.61 -23.66 -6.64
CA SER A 120 -9.22 -24.29 -7.91
C SER A 120 -10.36 -25.11 -8.51
N ASN A 121 -10.73 -24.84 -9.74
CA ASN A 121 -11.70 -25.65 -10.46
C ASN A 121 -11.19 -27.08 -10.71
N LYS A 122 -9.85 -27.26 -10.72
CA LYS A 122 -9.20 -28.57 -10.91
C LYS A 122 -9.28 -29.46 -9.66
N THR A 123 -8.96 -28.92 -8.48
CA THR A 123 -8.85 -29.72 -7.24
C THR A 123 -10.09 -29.62 -6.35
N MET A 124 -10.94 -28.61 -6.57
CA MET A 124 -12.17 -28.36 -5.80
C MET A 124 -13.39 -28.09 -6.70
N PRO A 125 -13.67 -28.95 -7.72
CA PRO A 125 -14.78 -28.71 -8.66
C PRO A 125 -16.15 -28.67 -7.99
N ASN A 126 -16.30 -29.32 -6.84
CA ASN A 126 -17.55 -29.44 -6.09
C ASN A 126 -17.64 -28.47 -4.89
N TYR A 127 -16.81 -27.43 -4.85
CA TYR A 127 -16.83 -26.45 -3.76
C TYR A 127 -18.22 -25.81 -3.59
N LYS A 128 -18.72 -25.79 -2.34
CA LYS A 128 -20.03 -25.25 -1.96
C LYS A 128 -19.92 -24.13 -0.91
N SER A 129 -19.02 -24.28 0.06
CA SER A 129 -18.94 -23.37 1.21
C SER A 129 -17.52 -23.29 1.77
N ILE A 130 -17.26 -22.30 2.65
CA ILE A 130 -15.98 -22.14 3.32
C ILE A 130 -15.58 -23.37 4.13
N ALA A 131 -16.55 -24.14 4.64
CA ALA A 131 -16.26 -25.38 5.37
C ALA A 131 -15.52 -26.42 4.53
N ASP A 132 -15.68 -26.40 3.18
CA ASP A 132 -14.98 -27.32 2.28
C ASP A 132 -13.46 -27.03 2.20
N LEU A 133 -13.02 -25.89 2.71
CA LEU A 133 -11.59 -25.54 2.80
C LEU A 133 -10.86 -26.30 3.93
N LYS A 134 -11.57 -26.96 4.83
CA LYS A 134 -10.94 -27.73 5.92
C LYS A 134 -9.99 -28.79 5.34
N GLY A 135 -8.74 -28.82 5.85
CA GLY A 135 -7.68 -29.71 5.39
C GLY A 135 -7.06 -29.31 4.05
N LYS A 136 -7.47 -28.20 3.43
CA LYS A 136 -6.99 -27.77 2.12
C LYS A 136 -5.72 -26.92 2.22
N LYS A 137 -5.00 -26.83 1.09
CA LYS A 137 -3.82 -25.97 0.94
C LYS A 137 -4.24 -24.66 0.28
N ILE A 138 -4.05 -23.55 0.99
CA ILE A 138 -4.36 -22.20 0.49
C ILE A 138 -3.05 -21.49 0.16
N GLY A 139 -2.86 -21.14 -1.10
CA GLY A 139 -1.76 -20.30 -1.56
C GLY A 139 -1.99 -18.84 -1.14
N VAL A 140 -0.98 -18.22 -0.57
CA VAL A 140 -0.93 -16.80 -0.20
C VAL A 140 0.37 -16.21 -0.72
N SER A 141 0.48 -14.88 -0.85
CA SER A 141 1.75 -14.28 -1.30
C SER A 141 2.92 -14.70 -0.41
N ALA A 142 2.76 -14.58 0.90
CA ALA A 142 3.62 -15.21 1.92
C ALA A 142 2.81 -15.36 3.23
N PRO A 143 3.08 -16.36 4.06
CA PRO A 143 2.49 -16.45 5.40
C PRO A 143 2.77 -15.17 6.21
N GLY A 144 1.72 -14.63 6.87
CA GLY A 144 1.77 -13.37 7.61
C GLY A 144 1.59 -12.10 6.76
N SER A 145 1.44 -12.20 5.43
CA SER A 145 1.07 -11.08 4.56
C SER A 145 -0.44 -10.81 4.60
N SER A 146 -0.89 -9.67 4.05
CA SER A 146 -2.32 -9.30 3.98
C SER A 146 -3.19 -10.37 3.33
N THR A 147 -2.69 -11.06 2.30
CA THR A 147 -3.37 -12.20 1.67
C THR A 147 -3.66 -13.32 2.67
N ASN A 148 -2.72 -13.62 3.55
CA ASN A 148 -2.91 -14.60 4.63
C ASN A 148 -3.90 -14.08 5.69
N MET A 149 -3.82 -12.79 6.05
CA MET A 149 -4.75 -12.18 7.02
C MET A 149 -6.19 -12.17 6.51
N VAL A 150 -6.42 -11.82 5.23
CA VAL A 150 -7.75 -11.87 4.61
C VAL A 150 -8.28 -13.30 4.54
N ALA A 151 -7.44 -14.27 4.16
CA ALA A 151 -7.83 -15.67 4.17
C ALA A 151 -8.26 -16.14 5.57
N ASN A 152 -7.49 -15.81 6.61
CA ASN A 152 -7.84 -16.13 8.00
C ASN A 152 -9.17 -15.50 8.44
N PHE A 153 -9.39 -14.22 8.07
CA PHE A 153 -10.66 -13.55 8.36
C PHE A 153 -11.86 -14.26 7.73
N VAL A 154 -11.72 -14.68 6.46
CA VAL A 154 -12.77 -15.40 5.74
C VAL A 154 -13.01 -16.79 6.35
N LEU A 155 -11.95 -17.50 6.71
CA LEU A 155 -12.05 -18.79 7.39
C LEU A 155 -12.81 -18.66 8.72
N ALA A 156 -12.46 -17.65 9.53
CA ALA A 156 -13.13 -17.38 10.81
C ALA A 156 -14.63 -17.09 10.61
N LYS A 157 -15.02 -16.31 9.59
CA LYS A 157 -16.43 -16.08 9.24
C LYS A 157 -17.15 -17.37 8.85
N GLY A 158 -16.45 -18.34 8.30
CA GLY A 158 -16.98 -19.68 7.96
C GLY A 158 -16.86 -20.71 9.07
N GLY A 159 -16.45 -20.31 10.29
CA GLY A 159 -16.31 -21.18 11.44
C GLY A 159 -15.04 -22.04 11.46
N LEU A 160 -14.07 -21.76 10.57
CA LEU A 160 -12.79 -22.45 10.54
C LEU A 160 -11.70 -21.64 11.28
N LYS A 161 -10.74 -22.36 11.83
CA LYS A 161 -9.53 -21.78 12.45
C LYS A 161 -8.40 -21.73 11.42
N PRO A 162 -7.40 -20.86 11.60
CA PRO A 162 -6.19 -20.86 10.76
C PRO A 162 -5.50 -22.23 10.70
N THR A 163 -5.58 -23.01 11.77
CA THR A 163 -5.01 -24.38 11.88
C THR A 163 -5.80 -25.46 11.16
N ASP A 164 -7.01 -25.16 10.67
CA ASP A 164 -7.82 -26.10 9.90
C ASP A 164 -7.37 -26.22 8.43
N VAL A 165 -6.43 -25.38 7.99
CA VAL A 165 -5.89 -25.34 6.63
C VAL A 165 -4.36 -25.29 6.65
N SER A 166 -3.73 -25.50 5.48
CA SER A 166 -2.29 -25.29 5.31
C SER A 166 -2.04 -24.08 4.42
N PHE A 167 -1.33 -23.06 4.91
CA PHE A 167 -0.93 -21.91 4.10
C PHE A 167 0.40 -22.15 3.39
N VAL A 168 0.44 -21.91 2.08
CA VAL A 168 1.61 -22.06 1.23
C VAL A 168 1.98 -20.69 0.63
N GLY A 169 3.21 -20.25 0.85
CA GLY A 169 3.73 -19.04 0.19
C GLY A 169 4.00 -19.32 -1.28
N VAL A 170 3.27 -18.66 -2.18
CA VAL A 170 3.36 -18.85 -3.64
C VAL A 170 3.85 -17.62 -4.39
N GLY A 171 4.13 -16.52 -3.67
CA GLY A 171 4.50 -15.25 -4.29
C GLY A 171 3.33 -14.53 -4.96
N THR A 172 3.67 -13.60 -5.88
CA THR A 172 2.73 -12.64 -6.48
C THR A 172 2.78 -12.61 -8.02
N ALA A 173 3.43 -13.60 -8.64
CA ALA A 173 3.68 -13.64 -10.08
C ALA A 173 3.50 -15.06 -10.65
N ALA A 174 4.28 -15.44 -11.65
CA ALA A 174 4.18 -16.71 -12.35
C ALA A 174 4.21 -17.96 -11.43
N GLY A 175 4.94 -17.89 -10.30
CA GLY A 175 4.95 -18.97 -9.30
C GLY A 175 3.58 -19.26 -8.71
N ALA A 176 2.78 -18.22 -8.45
CA ALA A 176 1.42 -18.36 -7.95
C ALA A 176 0.51 -19.07 -8.98
N LEU A 177 0.58 -18.65 -10.25
CA LEU A 177 -0.17 -19.29 -11.34
C LEU A 177 0.19 -20.78 -11.46
N SER A 178 1.49 -21.08 -11.45
CA SER A 178 1.99 -22.44 -11.57
C SER A 178 1.54 -23.33 -10.40
N ALA A 179 1.60 -22.82 -9.16
CA ALA A 179 1.19 -23.57 -7.98
C ALA A 179 -0.30 -24.00 -8.02
N LEU A 180 -1.18 -23.11 -8.48
CA LEU A 180 -2.59 -23.44 -8.60
C LEU A 180 -2.85 -24.41 -9.78
N ARG A 181 -2.31 -24.12 -10.97
CA ARG A 181 -2.54 -24.94 -12.17
C ARG A 181 -1.99 -26.35 -12.06
N SER A 182 -0.86 -26.51 -11.36
CA SER A 182 -0.30 -27.84 -11.09
C SER A 182 -1.10 -28.64 -10.05
N GLY A 183 -1.90 -27.97 -9.21
CA GLY A 183 -2.63 -28.59 -8.10
C GLY A 183 -1.80 -28.70 -6.81
N GLN A 184 -0.71 -27.96 -6.68
CA GLN A 184 0.05 -27.86 -5.42
C GLN A 184 -0.75 -27.20 -4.31
N ILE A 185 -1.71 -26.34 -4.67
CA ILE A 185 -2.65 -25.69 -3.77
C ILE A 185 -4.09 -25.88 -4.27
N ASP A 186 -5.03 -25.90 -3.35
CA ASP A 186 -6.45 -26.10 -3.60
C ASP A 186 -7.23 -24.80 -3.75
N ALA A 187 -6.76 -23.76 -3.11
CA ALA A 187 -7.31 -22.42 -3.16
C ALA A 187 -6.18 -21.40 -3.18
N MET A 188 -6.49 -20.18 -3.63
CA MET A 188 -5.56 -19.07 -3.64
C MET A 188 -6.20 -17.82 -3.05
N CYS A 189 -5.49 -17.14 -2.17
CA CYS A 189 -5.81 -15.81 -1.70
C CYS A 189 -4.70 -14.88 -2.17
N ASN A 190 -4.95 -14.09 -3.22
CA ASN A 190 -3.93 -13.26 -3.87
C ASN A 190 -4.55 -12.01 -4.51
N LEU A 191 -3.78 -11.30 -5.30
CA LEU A 191 -4.11 -10.00 -5.87
C LEU A 191 -3.98 -10.01 -7.41
N ASP A 192 -4.44 -8.92 -8.02
CA ASP A 192 -4.25 -8.69 -9.43
C ASP A 192 -2.82 -8.24 -9.77
N PRO A 193 -2.33 -8.63 -10.96
CA PRO A 193 -3.07 -9.20 -12.10
C PRO A 193 -3.23 -10.73 -12.08
N VAL A 194 -2.61 -11.46 -11.14
CA VAL A 194 -2.67 -12.93 -11.06
C VAL A 194 -4.10 -13.46 -10.96
N MET A 195 -4.93 -12.86 -10.12
CA MET A 195 -6.30 -13.34 -9.92
C MET A 195 -7.18 -13.14 -11.15
N THR A 196 -7.09 -11.99 -11.82
CA THR A 196 -7.80 -11.76 -13.09
C THR A 196 -7.38 -12.77 -14.15
N MET A 197 -6.09 -13.12 -14.24
CA MET A 197 -5.63 -14.14 -15.20
C MET A 197 -6.21 -15.52 -14.91
N LEU A 198 -6.28 -15.94 -13.67
CA LEU A 198 -6.88 -17.23 -13.27
C LEU A 198 -8.38 -17.27 -13.54
N GLU A 199 -9.09 -16.15 -13.30
CA GLU A 199 -10.52 -16.02 -13.59
C GLU A 199 -10.81 -16.12 -15.09
N GLN A 200 -10.09 -15.37 -15.93
CA GLN A 200 -10.30 -15.36 -17.39
C GLN A 200 -10.02 -16.71 -18.04
N ASN A 201 -9.08 -17.48 -17.47
CA ASN A 201 -8.78 -18.83 -17.95
C ASN A 201 -9.69 -19.91 -17.32
N ASN A 202 -10.68 -19.52 -16.52
CA ASN A 202 -11.55 -20.45 -15.80
C ASN A 202 -10.78 -21.46 -14.91
N ASP A 203 -9.62 -21.05 -14.40
CA ASP A 203 -8.82 -21.87 -13.48
C ASP A 203 -9.44 -21.91 -12.08
N VAL A 204 -10.25 -20.92 -11.72
CA VAL A 204 -10.77 -20.72 -10.37
C VAL A 204 -12.24 -20.34 -10.33
N LYS A 205 -12.88 -20.67 -9.19
CA LYS A 205 -14.17 -20.11 -8.76
C LYS A 205 -13.92 -19.12 -7.63
N VAL A 206 -14.31 -17.85 -7.81
CA VAL A 206 -14.18 -16.81 -6.80
C VAL A 206 -15.10 -17.09 -5.61
N VAL A 207 -14.55 -16.98 -4.41
CA VAL A 207 -15.25 -17.15 -3.13
C VAL A 207 -15.49 -15.79 -2.49
N ILE A 208 -14.44 -14.96 -2.41
CA ILE A 208 -14.48 -13.61 -1.89
C ILE A 208 -13.69 -12.70 -2.82
N ASP A 209 -14.24 -11.52 -3.07
CA ASP A 209 -13.60 -10.45 -3.84
C ASP A 209 -13.62 -9.15 -3.03
N THR A 210 -12.49 -8.48 -2.89
CA THR A 210 -12.37 -7.17 -2.22
C THR A 210 -11.75 -6.12 -3.13
N ARG A 211 -11.86 -6.30 -4.46
CA ARG A 211 -11.36 -5.33 -5.46
C ARG A 211 -12.22 -4.07 -5.53
N THR A 212 -13.47 -4.14 -5.05
CA THR A 212 -14.37 -2.98 -5.01
C THR A 212 -14.61 -2.48 -3.58
N LEU A 213 -14.97 -1.20 -3.45
CA LEU A 213 -15.34 -0.63 -2.16
C LEU A 213 -16.63 -1.26 -1.62
N LYS A 214 -17.59 -1.57 -2.50
CA LYS A 214 -18.85 -2.22 -2.15
C LYS A 214 -18.62 -3.59 -1.53
N ASP A 215 -17.81 -4.42 -2.16
CA ASP A 215 -17.55 -5.79 -1.71
C ASP A 215 -16.68 -5.79 -0.46
N THR A 216 -15.74 -4.84 -0.35
CA THR A 216 -14.96 -4.60 0.88
C THR A 216 -15.87 -4.25 2.05
N LEU A 217 -16.81 -3.32 1.85
CA LEU A 217 -17.79 -2.94 2.87
C LEU A 217 -18.66 -4.14 3.29
N ALA A 218 -19.13 -4.92 2.34
CA ALA A 218 -19.95 -6.11 2.59
C ALA A 218 -19.19 -7.17 3.41
N LEU A 219 -17.89 -7.35 3.13
CA LEU A 219 -17.08 -8.35 3.84
C LEU A 219 -16.69 -7.89 5.25
N PHE A 220 -16.17 -6.66 5.40
CA PHE A 220 -15.57 -6.17 6.65
C PHE A 220 -16.53 -5.34 7.51
N GLY A 221 -17.67 -4.90 6.97
CA GLY A 221 -18.62 -4.04 7.66
C GLY A 221 -18.16 -2.59 7.79
N GLY A 222 -17.11 -2.16 7.09
CA GLY A 222 -16.55 -0.81 7.12
C GLY A 222 -15.47 -0.60 6.07
N THR A 223 -14.95 0.63 6.01
CA THR A 223 -13.77 0.93 5.19
C THR A 223 -12.56 0.15 5.71
N MET A 224 -11.77 -0.42 4.79
CA MET A 224 -10.60 -1.25 5.14
C MET A 224 -9.35 -0.65 4.49
N PRO A 225 -8.57 0.16 5.24
CA PRO A 225 -7.30 0.67 4.74
C PRO A 225 -6.37 -0.50 4.42
N ALA A 226 -5.66 -0.39 3.32
CA ALA A 226 -4.92 -1.51 2.74
C ALA A 226 -3.45 -1.14 2.45
N GLY A 227 -3.03 -1.07 1.19
CA GLY A 227 -1.69 -0.65 0.83
C GLY A 227 -1.33 0.71 1.42
N SER A 228 -0.17 0.82 2.03
CA SER A 228 0.30 2.05 2.66
C SER A 228 1.82 2.13 2.65
N LEU A 229 2.38 3.33 2.77
CA LEU A 229 3.76 3.48 3.23
C LEU A 229 3.78 3.51 4.76
N TYR A 230 4.65 2.71 5.35
CA TYR A 230 4.91 2.73 6.79
C TYR A 230 6.41 2.62 7.10
N ALA A 231 6.81 3.15 8.25
CA ALA A 231 8.17 3.14 8.74
C ALA A 231 8.19 2.95 10.27
N LYS A 232 9.37 2.71 10.85
CA LYS A 232 9.53 2.83 12.30
C LYS A 232 9.13 4.25 12.73
N SER A 233 8.38 4.40 13.81
CA SER A 233 7.93 5.72 14.28
C SER A 233 9.10 6.67 14.54
N GLU A 234 10.24 6.14 15.00
CA GLU A 234 11.49 6.88 15.17
C GLU A 234 12.02 7.44 13.84
N PHE A 235 11.92 6.69 12.73
CA PHE A 235 12.33 7.19 11.42
C PHE A 235 11.54 8.44 11.03
N LEU A 236 10.22 8.43 11.22
CA LEU A 236 9.36 9.58 10.92
C LEU A 236 9.68 10.79 11.81
N ALA A 237 9.97 10.55 13.08
CA ALA A 237 10.34 11.60 14.03
C ALA A 237 11.68 12.24 13.69
N ASN A 238 12.68 11.44 13.30
CA ASN A 238 14.03 11.90 13.01
C ASN A 238 14.20 12.43 11.58
N ASN A 239 13.29 12.09 10.65
CA ASN A 239 13.38 12.45 9.24
C ASN A 239 12.05 13.05 8.70
N PRO A 240 11.50 14.11 9.34
CA PRO A 240 10.17 14.61 8.96
C PRO A 240 10.13 15.22 7.56
N ARG A 241 11.20 15.88 7.09
CA ARG A 241 11.27 16.42 5.72
C ARG A 241 11.37 15.31 4.68
N THR A 242 12.14 14.26 4.97
CA THR A 242 12.24 13.06 4.13
C THR A 242 10.89 12.34 4.04
N ALA A 243 10.18 12.17 5.17
CA ALA A 243 8.84 11.60 5.20
C ALA A 243 7.82 12.45 4.41
N GLN A 244 7.93 13.79 4.51
CA GLN A 244 7.09 14.70 3.72
C GLN A 244 7.39 14.57 2.22
N ALA A 245 8.65 14.50 1.81
CA ALA A 245 9.05 14.33 0.42
C ALA A 245 8.54 13.00 -0.17
N LEU A 246 8.67 11.90 0.58
CA LEU A 246 8.07 10.60 0.21
C LEU A 246 6.55 10.72 0.03
N THR A 247 5.88 11.37 0.99
CA THR A 247 4.43 11.58 0.97
C THR A 247 4.00 12.42 -0.23
N ASN A 248 4.73 13.50 -0.53
CA ASN A 248 4.47 14.35 -1.69
C ASN A 248 4.49 13.56 -2.99
N ALA A 249 5.52 12.75 -3.21
CA ALA A 249 5.65 11.91 -4.40
C ALA A 249 4.48 10.91 -4.53
N MET A 250 4.10 10.26 -3.41
CA MET A 250 3.00 9.29 -3.39
C MET A 250 1.63 9.92 -3.61
N VAL A 251 1.36 11.09 -3.02
CA VAL A 251 0.08 11.82 -3.23
C VAL A 251 -0.04 12.26 -4.68
N ARG A 252 1.04 12.72 -5.32
CA ARG A 252 1.06 13.04 -6.76
C ARG A 252 0.72 11.81 -7.61
N ALA A 253 1.32 10.67 -7.31
CA ALA A 253 1.04 9.42 -8.00
C ALA A 253 -0.42 8.98 -7.82
N SER A 254 -0.94 9.09 -6.60
CA SER A 254 -2.35 8.79 -6.31
C SER A 254 -3.30 9.68 -7.12
N LYS A 255 -3.06 10.98 -7.18
CA LYS A 255 -3.86 11.93 -7.98
C LYS A 255 -3.74 11.65 -9.48
N TRP A 256 -2.54 11.38 -9.99
CA TRP A 256 -2.34 11.00 -11.39
C TRP A 256 -3.17 9.76 -11.75
N LEU A 257 -3.21 8.74 -10.89
CA LEU A 257 -4.00 7.52 -11.09
C LEU A 257 -5.51 7.78 -11.16
N GLN A 258 -6.02 8.87 -10.59
CA GLN A 258 -7.46 9.20 -10.70
C GLN A 258 -7.86 9.64 -12.11
N THR A 259 -6.94 10.19 -12.88
CA THR A 259 -7.20 10.76 -14.21
C THR A 259 -6.55 9.99 -15.35
N ALA A 260 -5.55 9.14 -15.07
CA ALA A 260 -4.81 8.38 -16.08
C ALA A 260 -5.73 7.46 -16.89
N GLY A 261 -5.64 7.55 -18.22
CA GLY A 261 -6.32 6.65 -19.14
C GLY A 261 -5.54 5.33 -19.34
N PRO A 262 -6.15 4.32 -20.00
CA PRO A 262 -5.49 3.05 -20.30
C PRO A 262 -4.15 3.21 -21.02
N SER A 263 -4.08 4.13 -21.98
CA SER A 263 -2.85 4.46 -22.73
C SER A 263 -1.74 5.00 -21.82
N ASP A 264 -2.09 5.81 -20.82
CA ASP A 264 -1.12 6.37 -19.88
C ASP A 264 -0.53 5.30 -18.96
N ILE A 265 -1.39 4.40 -18.47
CA ILE A 265 -0.97 3.26 -17.64
C ILE A 265 0.04 2.39 -18.38
N VAL A 266 -0.26 1.99 -19.62
CA VAL A 266 0.61 1.10 -20.42
C VAL A 266 1.97 1.76 -20.75
N LYS A 267 2.00 3.08 -20.91
CA LYS A 267 3.26 3.81 -21.17
C LYS A 267 4.17 3.91 -19.95
N VAL A 268 3.60 3.93 -18.75
CA VAL A 268 4.33 4.19 -17.52
C VAL A 268 4.69 2.90 -16.78
N VAL A 269 3.81 1.91 -16.77
CA VAL A 269 4.05 0.65 -16.06
C VAL A 269 5.11 -0.19 -16.79
N PRO A 270 6.10 -0.76 -16.07
CA PRO A 270 7.10 -1.64 -16.67
C PRO A 270 6.48 -2.84 -17.38
N GLU A 271 6.99 -3.18 -18.56
CA GLU A 271 6.44 -4.23 -19.42
C GLU A 271 6.35 -5.60 -18.71
N ASN A 272 7.33 -5.93 -17.89
CA ASN A 272 7.35 -7.19 -17.13
C ASN A 272 6.25 -7.29 -16.05
N PHE A 273 5.55 -6.20 -15.71
CA PHE A 273 4.41 -6.22 -14.79
C PHE A 273 3.11 -6.61 -15.49
N LEU A 274 3.05 -6.48 -16.80
CA LEU A 274 1.86 -6.75 -17.61
C LEU A 274 1.57 -8.25 -17.79
N LEU A 275 2.42 -9.13 -17.29
CA LEU A 275 2.33 -10.60 -17.42
C LEU A 275 2.15 -11.09 -18.86
N GLY A 276 2.66 -10.31 -19.84
CA GLY A 276 2.51 -10.60 -21.27
C GLY A 276 1.15 -10.30 -21.87
N ASP A 277 0.21 -9.76 -21.11
CA ASP A 277 -1.14 -9.42 -21.56
C ASP A 277 -1.56 -8.02 -21.07
N ARG A 278 -1.41 -7.03 -21.95
CA ARG A 278 -1.79 -5.64 -21.68
C ARG A 278 -3.28 -5.45 -21.48
N ALA A 279 -4.10 -6.19 -22.23
CA ALA A 279 -5.55 -6.07 -22.14
C ALA A 279 -6.06 -6.60 -20.79
N LEU A 280 -5.54 -7.74 -20.35
CA LEU A 280 -5.80 -8.30 -19.01
C LEU A 280 -5.39 -7.33 -17.90
N TYR A 281 -4.17 -6.76 -17.98
CA TYR A 281 -3.69 -5.81 -16.97
C TYR A 281 -4.60 -4.59 -16.86
N LEU A 282 -5.02 -4.02 -18.01
CA LEU A 282 -5.93 -2.88 -18.04
C LEU A 282 -7.33 -3.23 -17.54
N ALA A 283 -7.84 -4.44 -17.82
CA ALA A 283 -9.11 -4.92 -17.27
C ALA A 283 -9.04 -5.02 -15.74
N ALA A 284 -7.97 -5.59 -15.20
CA ALA A 284 -7.72 -5.69 -13.78
C ALA A 284 -7.59 -4.30 -13.13
N PHE A 285 -6.83 -3.38 -13.74
CA PHE A 285 -6.70 -1.99 -13.28
C PHE A 285 -8.07 -1.28 -13.25
N THR A 286 -8.86 -1.38 -14.33
CA THR A 286 -10.17 -0.74 -14.42
C THR A 286 -11.11 -1.24 -13.32
N ARG A 287 -11.11 -2.54 -13.05
CA ARG A 287 -11.92 -3.18 -12.01
C ARG A 287 -11.55 -2.71 -10.60
N GLY A 288 -10.25 -2.60 -10.31
CA GLY A 288 -9.71 -2.25 -8.99
C GLY A 288 -9.43 -0.76 -8.78
N ARG A 289 -9.63 0.11 -9.79
CA ARG A 289 -9.22 1.51 -9.76
C ARG A 289 -9.81 2.28 -8.58
N GLU A 290 -11.09 2.08 -8.28
CA GLU A 290 -11.76 2.76 -7.18
C GLU A 290 -11.17 2.41 -5.79
N ALA A 291 -10.51 1.28 -5.67
CA ALA A 291 -9.84 0.86 -4.45
C ALA A 291 -8.53 1.61 -4.20
N LEU A 292 -7.95 2.25 -5.22
CA LEU A 292 -6.77 3.09 -5.03
C LEU A 292 -7.15 4.36 -4.27
N SER A 293 -6.28 4.78 -3.34
CA SER A 293 -6.49 6.01 -2.58
C SER A 293 -6.38 7.23 -3.52
N PRO A 294 -7.34 8.14 -3.52
CA PRO A 294 -7.27 9.32 -4.38
C PRO A 294 -6.30 10.39 -3.86
N ASP A 295 -6.01 10.39 -2.58
CA ASP A 295 -5.34 11.49 -1.88
C ASP A 295 -4.35 11.07 -0.79
N GLY A 296 -4.19 9.77 -0.54
CA GLY A 296 -3.30 9.23 0.48
C GLY A 296 -3.82 9.24 1.92
N MET A 297 -5.04 9.76 2.16
CA MET A 297 -5.61 9.90 3.51
C MET A 297 -6.14 8.58 4.07
N PHE A 298 -5.83 8.31 5.35
CA PHE A 298 -6.49 7.24 6.09
C PHE A 298 -7.89 7.69 6.50
N PRO A 299 -8.94 6.86 6.22
CA PRO A 299 -10.30 7.15 6.66
C PRO A 299 -10.42 7.01 8.18
N ALA A 300 -11.22 7.87 8.81
CA ALA A 300 -11.34 7.93 10.27
C ALA A 300 -11.74 6.60 10.93
N THR A 301 -12.59 5.81 10.28
CA THR A 301 -13.12 4.55 10.81
C THR A 301 -12.33 3.31 10.36
N GLY A 302 -11.50 3.45 9.33
CA GLY A 302 -10.79 2.32 8.72
C GLY A 302 -9.87 1.55 9.67
N PRO A 303 -9.04 2.23 10.46
CA PRO A 303 -8.17 1.57 11.43
C PRO A 303 -8.92 0.67 12.42
N ALA A 304 -10.10 1.10 12.89
CA ALA A 304 -10.95 0.29 13.77
C ALA A 304 -11.52 -0.96 13.06
N THR A 305 -11.89 -0.84 11.77
CA THR A 305 -12.32 -1.99 10.96
C THR A 305 -11.18 -3.01 10.83
N ALA A 306 -9.97 -2.56 10.54
CA ALA A 306 -8.80 -3.43 10.43
C ALA A 306 -8.48 -4.15 11.75
N LEU A 307 -8.51 -3.43 12.88
CA LEU A 307 -8.32 -4.04 14.20
C LEU A 307 -9.38 -5.11 14.49
N LYS A 308 -10.67 -4.79 14.26
CA LYS A 308 -11.77 -5.76 14.47
C LYS A 308 -11.59 -7.01 13.59
N ALA A 309 -11.18 -6.85 12.35
CA ALA A 309 -10.91 -7.98 11.47
C ALA A 309 -9.79 -8.87 12.03
N LEU A 310 -8.67 -8.29 12.46
CA LEU A 310 -7.55 -9.03 13.05
C LEU A 310 -7.94 -9.75 14.35
N GLN A 311 -8.71 -9.11 15.22
CA GLN A 311 -9.17 -9.70 16.48
C GLN A 311 -10.06 -10.93 16.28
N SER A 312 -10.75 -11.05 15.13
CA SER A 312 -11.66 -12.16 14.86
C SER A 312 -10.98 -13.52 14.70
N PHE A 313 -9.68 -13.54 14.38
CA PHE A 313 -8.91 -14.76 14.14
C PHE A 313 -7.56 -14.83 14.87
N SER A 314 -7.12 -13.73 15.50
CA SER A 314 -5.84 -13.65 16.21
C SER A 314 -6.07 -13.40 17.71
N PRO A 315 -5.98 -14.44 18.56
CA PRO A 315 -6.09 -14.28 20.02
C PRO A 315 -5.05 -13.30 20.56
N GLU A 316 -3.81 -13.31 20.01
CA GLU A 316 -2.74 -12.39 20.42
C GLU A 316 -3.16 -10.92 20.29
N ILE A 317 -3.89 -10.55 19.22
CA ILE A 317 -4.38 -9.18 19.03
C ILE A 317 -5.64 -8.91 19.83
N ALA A 318 -6.53 -9.91 19.98
CA ALA A 318 -7.75 -9.78 20.74
C ALA A 318 -7.50 -9.45 22.23
N GLU A 319 -6.41 -9.99 22.80
CA GLU A 319 -6.02 -9.80 24.19
C GLU A 319 -5.21 -8.52 24.45
N LYS A 320 -4.76 -7.82 23.39
CA LYS A 320 -3.93 -6.62 23.50
C LYS A 320 -4.75 -5.35 23.37
N LYS A 321 -4.37 -4.35 24.16
CA LYS A 321 -4.86 -2.98 23.97
C LYS A 321 -4.02 -2.31 22.89
N ILE A 322 -4.60 -2.13 21.71
CA ILE A 322 -3.98 -1.44 20.57
C ILE A 322 -4.38 0.03 20.58
N ASP A 323 -3.39 0.91 20.54
CA ASP A 323 -3.58 2.35 20.39
C ASP A 323 -3.52 2.68 18.88
N LEU A 324 -4.69 2.80 18.27
CA LEU A 324 -4.80 3.01 16.82
C LEU A 324 -4.19 4.34 16.37
N ASP A 325 -4.18 5.37 17.22
CA ASP A 325 -3.62 6.70 16.88
C ASP A 325 -2.09 6.65 16.68
N LYS A 326 -1.43 5.61 17.18
CA LYS A 326 -0.01 5.36 16.96
C LYS A 326 0.29 4.51 15.73
N THR A 327 -0.73 3.91 15.11
CA THR A 327 -0.55 3.02 13.95
C THR A 327 -0.53 3.76 12.63
N PHE A 328 -1.03 5.00 12.58
CA PHE A 328 -1.01 5.82 11.37
C PHE A 328 -0.95 7.31 11.69
N THR A 329 -0.64 8.12 10.67
CA THR A 329 -0.75 9.58 10.71
C THR A 329 -1.19 10.14 9.36
N ASN A 330 -2.03 11.18 9.40
CA ASN A 330 -2.43 11.95 8.23
C ASN A 330 -1.70 13.31 8.14
N SER A 331 -0.74 13.60 9.02
CA SER A 331 -0.10 14.92 9.11
C SER A 331 0.62 15.29 7.80
N PHE A 332 1.44 14.39 7.27
CA PHE A 332 2.20 14.60 6.03
C PHE A 332 1.28 14.69 4.80
N VAL A 333 0.25 13.87 4.76
CA VAL A 333 -0.69 13.83 3.62
C VAL A 333 -1.52 15.10 3.54
N LYS A 334 -1.92 15.69 4.67
CA LYS A 334 -2.62 16.98 4.70
C LYS A 334 -1.76 18.09 4.05
N ILE A 335 -0.46 18.13 4.36
CA ILE A 335 0.48 19.09 3.77
C ILE A 335 0.64 18.83 2.26
N ALA A 336 0.82 17.56 1.87
CA ALA A 336 0.96 17.19 0.46
C ALA A 336 -0.29 17.56 -0.36
N ASN A 337 -1.50 17.33 0.18
CA ASN A 337 -2.74 17.69 -0.50
C ASN A 337 -2.97 19.21 -0.60
N ALA A 338 -2.44 19.98 0.35
CA ALA A 338 -2.46 21.45 0.25
C ALA A 338 -1.50 21.96 -0.84
N LYS A 339 -0.34 21.29 -1.02
CA LYS A 339 0.68 21.63 -2.02
C LYS A 339 0.27 21.20 -3.44
N TYR A 340 -0.27 20.02 -3.59
CA TYR A 340 -0.67 19.42 -4.87
C TYR A 340 -2.21 19.32 -4.94
N LYS A 341 -2.84 20.35 -5.47
CA LYS A 341 -4.31 20.42 -5.64
C LYS A 341 -4.79 19.60 -6.84
#